data_5c529cb9a9112cd8cee20909b6b5ae2c
#
_entry.id   5c529cb9a9112cd8cee20909b6b5ae2c
#
_cell.length_a   1.000
_cell.length_b   1.000
_cell.length_c   1.000
_cell.angle_alpha   90.00
_cell.angle_beta   90.00
_cell.angle_gamma   90.00
#
_symmetry.space_group_name_H-M   'P 1'
#
loop_
_entity.id
_entity.type
_entity.pdbx_description
1 polymer ?
#
loop_
_entity_poly.entity_id
_entity_poly.type
_entity_poly.pdbx_seq_one_letter_code
_entity_poly.pdbx_strand_id
1 'polypeptide(L)'
;MRKSEILLLVQMDLGFLSLDETRTIQLNHLIETSIAMMAREGICLSEPFSAEDAQLIVMYSSYLFRKRATNEGMPRMLRWALNNRIFGKKGGE
;
A
#
# COMPACT_ATOMS: atom_id res chain seq x y z
N MET A 1 -0.11 -7.64 11.46
CA MET A 1 -0.82 -8.09 10.23
C MET A 1 0.19 -8.57 9.21
N ARG A 2 -0.15 -9.61 8.49
CA ARG A 2 0.74 -10.22 7.49
C ARG A 2 0.34 -9.81 6.08
N LYS A 3 1.25 -10.02 5.12
CA LYS A 3 0.98 -9.69 3.70
C LYS A 3 -0.26 -10.39 3.16
N SER A 4 -0.54 -11.63 3.60
CA SER A 4 -1.74 -12.35 3.16
C SER A 4 -3.02 -11.61 3.58
N GLU A 5 -3.02 -11.00 4.74
CA GLU A 5 -4.15 -10.21 5.22
C GLU A 5 -4.26 -8.89 4.45
N ILE A 6 -3.11 -8.30 4.13
CA ILE A 6 -3.08 -7.08 3.32
C ILE A 6 -3.64 -7.35 1.93
N LEU A 7 -3.34 -8.51 1.35
CA LEU A 7 -3.91 -8.90 0.06
C LEU A 7 -5.44 -8.89 0.10
N LEU A 8 -6.03 -9.43 1.17
CA LEU A 8 -7.48 -9.39 1.34
C LEU A 8 -8.01 -7.96 1.42
N LEU A 9 -7.31 -7.10 2.14
CA LEU A 9 -7.72 -5.70 2.26
C LEU A 9 -7.66 -4.98 0.93
N VAL A 10 -6.62 -5.23 0.14
CA VAL A 10 -6.50 -4.64 -1.20
C VAL A 10 -7.61 -5.15 -2.10
N GLN A 11 -7.90 -6.46 -2.03
CA GLN A 11 -8.99 -7.05 -2.79
C GLN A 11 -10.31 -6.35 -2.47
N MET A 12 -10.59 -6.14 -1.21
CA MET A 12 -11.81 -5.46 -0.76
C MET A 12 -11.84 -4.00 -1.21
N ASP A 13 -10.71 -3.31 -1.08
CA ASP A 13 -10.63 -1.90 -1.47
C ASP A 13 -10.86 -1.69 -2.96
N LEU A 14 -10.41 -2.63 -3.78
CA LEU A 14 -10.58 -2.58 -5.23
C LEU A 14 -11.90 -3.17 -5.69
N GLY A 15 -12.67 -3.78 -4.80
CA GLY A 15 -13.99 -4.28 -5.12
C GLY A 15 -14.03 -5.64 -5.80
N PHE A 16 -12.98 -6.44 -5.69
CA PHE A 16 -12.96 -7.78 -6.28
C PHE A 16 -13.66 -8.77 -5.35
N LEU A 17 -14.63 -9.51 -5.90
CA LEU A 17 -15.34 -10.53 -5.12
C LEU A 17 -14.44 -11.76 -4.86
N SER A 18 -13.60 -12.08 -5.84
CA SER A 18 -12.65 -13.18 -5.72
C SER A 18 -11.45 -12.88 -6.58
N LEU A 19 -10.35 -13.58 -6.34
CA LEU A 19 -9.12 -13.42 -7.11
C LEU A 19 -8.77 -14.73 -7.81
N ASP A 20 -8.48 -14.66 -9.10
CA ASP A 20 -7.86 -15.76 -9.79
C ASP A 20 -6.34 -15.74 -9.57
N GLU A 21 -5.64 -16.73 -10.09
CA GLU A 21 -4.20 -16.83 -9.88
C GLU A 21 -3.44 -15.63 -10.46
N THR A 22 -3.81 -15.22 -11.66
CA THR A 22 -3.15 -14.09 -12.33
C THR A 22 -3.33 -12.80 -11.55
N ARG A 23 -4.55 -12.54 -11.08
CA ARG A 23 -4.84 -11.34 -10.30
C ARG A 23 -4.14 -11.37 -8.96
N THR A 24 -4.08 -12.53 -8.33
CA THR A 24 -3.38 -12.70 -7.05
C THR A 24 -1.90 -12.34 -7.20
N ILE A 25 -1.26 -12.83 -8.26
CA ILE A 25 0.14 -12.51 -8.53
C ILE A 25 0.31 -11.01 -8.75
N GLN A 26 -0.59 -10.41 -9.52
CA GLN A 26 -0.54 -8.98 -9.81
C GLN A 26 -0.64 -8.14 -8.53
N LEU A 27 -1.62 -8.44 -7.68
CA LEU A 27 -1.82 -7.67 -6.46
C LEU A 27 -0.68 -7.86 -5.47
N ASN A 28 -0.16 -9.08 -5.35
CA ASN A 28 1.01 -9.33 -4.50
C ASN A 28 2.22 -8.54 -4.99
N HIS A 29 2.41 -8.45 -6.31
CA HIS A 29 3.49 -7.66 -6.88
C HIS A 29 3.33 -6.18 -6.54
N LEU A 30 2.11 -5.65 -6.61
CA LEU A 30 1.85 -4.25 -6.28
C LEU A 30 2.09 -3.97 -4.80
N ILE A 31 1.75 -4.92 -3.93
CA ILE A 31 2.02 -4.79 -2.49
C ILE A 31 3.52 -4.70 -2.25
N GLU A 32 4.30 -5.60 -2.85
CA GLU A 32 5.76 -5.58 -2.71
C GLU A 32 6.34 -4.29 -3.27
N THR A 33 5.84 -3.84 -4.42
CA THR A 33 6.29 -2.61 -5.05
C THR A 33 6.01 -1.41 -4.16
N SER A 34 4.82 -1.35 -3.55
CA SER A 34 4.47 -0.23 -2.67
C SER A 34 5.40 -0.18 -1.46
N ILE A 35 5.72 -1.32 -0.87
CA ILE A 35 6.64 -1.39 0.27
C ILE A 35 8.03 -0.89 -0.15
N ALA A 36 8.51 -1.31 -1.32
CA ALA A 36 9.81 -0.89 -1.82
C ALA A 36 9.85 0.61 -2.11
N MET A 37 8.78 1.15 -2.69
CA MET A 37 8.73 2.59 -3.00
C MET A 37 8.66 3.42 -1.72
N MET A 38 7.95 2.96 -0.71
CA MET A 38 7.92 3.64 0.59
C MET A 38 9.28 3.59 1.27
N ALA A 39 10.00 2.49 1.13
CA ALA A 39 11.34 2.38 1.70
C ALA A 39 12.29 3.44 1.10
N ARG A 40 12.12 3.76 -0.18
CA ARG A 40 12.91 4.81 -0.84
C ARG A 40 12.64 6.19 -0.24
N GLU A 41 11.47 6.40 0.32
CA GLU A 41 11.11 7.66 0.96
C GLU A 41 11.46 7.67 2.45
N GLY A 42 12.10 6.62 2.94
CA GLY A 42 12.49 6.53 4.34
C GLY A 42 11.46 5.86 5.24
N ILE A 43 10.43 5.25 4.66
CA ILE A 43 9.40 4.55 5.41
C ILE A 43 9.69 3.05 5.32
N CYS A 44 10.30 2.50 6.36
CA CYS A 44 10.65 1.08 6.40
C CYS A 44 9.57 0.30 7.12
N LEU A 45 8.94 -0.62 6.40
CA LEU A 45 7.85 -1.43 6.91
C LEU A 45 8.24 -2.90 6.90
N SER A 46 7.91 -3.63 7.95
CA SER A 46 8.20 -5.06 8.04
C SER A 46 7.08 -5.78 8.78
N GLU A 47 6.93 -7.07 8.50
CA GLU A 47 5.95 -7.89 9.18
C GLU A 47 6.37 -8.16 10.62
N PRO A 48 5.44 -8.24 11.55
CA PRO A 48 4.01 -7.99 11.35
C PRO A 48 3.72 -6.50 11.26
N PHE A 49 2.89 -6.11 10.29
CA PHE A 49 2.56 -4.71 10.09
C PHE A 49 1.53 -4.23 11.10
N SER A 50 1.68 -2.99 11.59
CA SER A 50 0.65 -2.34 12.39
C SER A 50 -0.56 -2.04 11.50
N ALA A 51 -1.70 -1.73 12.12
CA ALA A 51 -2.88 -1.35 11.36
C ALA A 51 -2.63 -0.11 10.50
N GLU A 52 -1.88 0.85 11.03
CA GLU A 52 -1.55 2.07 10.28
C GLU A 52 -0.64 1.76 9.08
N ASP A 53 0.37 0.93 9.29
CA ASP A 53 1.28 0.56 8.21
C ASP A 53 0.56 -0.26 7.14
N ALA A 54 -0.32 -1.18 7.57
CA ALA A 54 -1.15 -1.95 6.65
C ALA A 54 -2.03 -1.03 5.80
N GLN A 55 -2.61 0.00 6.41
CA GLN A 55 -3.45 0.95 5.68
C GLN A 55 -2.64 1.72 4.64
N LEU A 56 -1.41 2.12 4.95
CA LEU A 56 -0.55 2.76 3.97
C LEU A 56 -0.27 1.85 2.78
N ILE A 57 -0.01 0.58 3.05
CA ILE A 57 0.26 -0.40 1.99
C ILE A 57 -0.98 -0.57 1.11
N VAL A 58 -2.17 -0.67 1.72
CA VAL A 58 -3.42 -0.81 0.98
C VAL A 58 -3.66 0.41 0.08
N MET A 59 -3.52 1.61 0.63
CA MET A 59 -3.73 2.84 -0.12
C MET A 59 -2.76 2.95 -1.29
N TYR A 60 -1.50 2.66 -1.05
CA TYR A 60 -0.46 2.77 -2.09
C TYR A 60 -0.66 1.72 -3.18
N SER A 61 -0.93 0.48 -2.78
CA SER A 61 -1.16 -0.62 -3.73
C SER A 61 -2.37 -0.34 -4.61
N SER A 62 -3.46 0.14 -4.01
CA SER A 62 -4.68 0.48 -4.75
C SER A 62 -4.44 1.63 -5.72
N TYR A 63 -3.66 2.63 -5.30
CA TYR A 63 -3.26 3.72 -6.17
C TYR A 63 -2.48 3.20 -7.38
N LEU A 64 -1.50 2.33 -7.16
CA LEU A 64 -0.70 1.77 -8.24
C LEU A 64 -1.57 0.99 -9.23
N PHE A 65 -2.55 0.25 -8.71
CA PHE A 65 -3.47 -0.50 -9.56
C PHE A 65 -4.30 0.46 -10.44
N ARG A 66 -4.87 1.49 -9.85
CA ARG A 66 -5.72 2.45 -10.56
C ARG A 66 -4.93 3.29 -11.56
N LYS A 67 -3.71 3.64 -11.22
CA LYS A 67 -2.83 4.42 -12.08
C LYS A 67 -2.59 3.74 -13.43
N ARG A 68 -2.55 2.43 -13.47
CA ARG A 68 -2.34 1.68 -14.72
C ARG A 68 -3.47 1.93 -15.73
N ALA A 69 -4.68 2.13 -15.24
CA ALA A 69 -5.84 2.33 -16.09
C ALA A 69 -6.04 3.81 -16.45
N THR A 70 -5.80 4.72 -15.51
CA THR A 70 -6.17 6.13 -15.65
C THR A 70 -4.99 7.08 -15.77
N ASN A 71 -3.79 6.62 -15.45
CA ASN A 71 -2.58 7.43 -15.46
C ASN A 71 -2.69 8.70 -14.58
N GLU A 72 -3.51 8.64 -13.56
CA GLU A 72 -3.69 9.77 -12.65
C GLU A 72 -2.54 9.88 -11.65
N GLY A 73 -2.36 11.08 -11.08
CA GLY A 73 -1.36 11.32 -10.07
C GLY A 73 -1.73 10.72 -8.71
N MET A 74 -0.78 10.75 -7.80
CA MET A 74 -1.00 10.22 -6.45
C MET A 74 -2.09 11.01 -5.73
N PRO A 75 -3.08 10.34 -5.11
CA PRO A 75 -4.12 11.02 -4.35
C PRO A 75 -3.53 11.84 -3.20
N ARG A 76 -4.12 12.99 -2.94
CA ARG A 76 -3.69 13.87 -1.86
C ARG A 76 -3.65 13.19 -0.50
N MET A 77 -4.67 12.39 -0.22
CA MET A 77 -4.75 11.69 1.07
C MET A 77 -3.59 10.73 1.26
N LEU A 78 -3.20 10.04 0.18
CA LEU A 78 -2.06 9.13 0.26
C LEU A 78 -0.77 9.92 0.50
N ARG A 79 -0.55 11.00 -0.27
CA ARG A 79 0.64 11.83 -0.10
C ARG A 79 0.72 12.41 1.32
N TRP A 80 -0.42 12.86 1.83
CA TRP A 80 -0.51 13.39 3.18
C TRP A 80 -0.17 12.33 4.23
N ALA A 81 -0.71 11.12 4.07
CA ALA A 81 -0.45 10.02 5.00
C ALA A 81 1.03 9.63 4.99
N LEU A 82 1.65 9.59 3.81
CA LEU A 82 3.07 9.27 3.70
C LEU A 82 3.93 10.35 4.36
N ASN A 83 3.61 11.62 4.13
CA ASN A 83 4.34 12.72 4.74
C ASN A 83 4.20 12.70 6.26
N ASN A 84 3.02 12.43 6.77
CA ASN A 84 2.80 12.33 8.21
C ASN A 84 3.62 11.19 8.82
N ARG A 85 3.71 10.06 8.12
CA ARG A 85 4.50 8.94 8.59
C ARG A 85 5.98 9.32 8.68
N ILE A 86 6.50 10.01 7.66
CA ILE A 86 7.88 10.45 7.62
C ILE A 86 8.16 11.46 8.74
N PHE A 87 7.36 12.50 8.83
CA PHE A 87 7.57 13.57 9.81
C PHE A 87 7.24 13.11 11.22
N GLY A 88 6.23 12.27 11.38
CA GLY A 88 5.87 11.72 12.67
C GLY A 88 6.99 10.88 13.26
N LYS A 89 7.64 10.08 12.41
CA LYS A 89 8.77 9.27 12.84
C LYS A 89 9.94 10.15 13.31
N LYS A 90 10.21 11.23 12.58
CA LYS A 90 11.28 12.16 12.94
C LYS A 90 10.93 12.95 14.20
N GLY A 91 9.69 13.37 14.31
CA GLY A 91 9.24 14.18 15.44
C GLY A 91 8.97 13.38 16.70
N GLY A 92 8.71 12.09 16.56
CA GLY A 92 8.39 11.22 17.69
C GLY A 92 9.58 10.64 18.43
N GLU A 93 10.75 10.95 17.98
CA GLU A 93 11.99 10.43 18.59
C GLU A 93 12.51 11.24 19.74
#